data_eddcfa997326f76049863bad220a3e68
#
_entry.id   eddcfa997326f76049863bad220a3e68
#
_cell.length_a   1.000
_cell.length_b   1.000
_cell.length_c   1.000
_cell.angle_alpha   90.00
_cell.angle_beta   90.00
_cell.angle_gamma   90.00
#
_symmetry.space_group_name_H-M   'P 1'
#
loop_
_entity.id
_entity.type
_entity.pdbx_description
1 polymer ?
#
loop_
_entity_poly.entity_id
_entity_poly.type
_entity_poly.pdbx_seq_one_letter_code
_entity_poly.pdbx_strand_id
1 'polypeptide(L)'
;MSELKGFQKTFIELALQSHALEFGKFKLKSGRDSPYFFNAAKMLNGCDLFKLANCYVDAIQDLSLEFDCLYGPAYKGIFLGSIVATAFSQRGKPYPLSFNRKEIKDHGEGGNIIGAAPAGNVLIIDDVLSAGTAARESIKILENLNAIPKVFLVGLDRQEKGSGELSAKTELEKDFGINVSSIINLDALIEYSND
;
A
#
# COMPACT_ATOMS: atom_id res chain seq x y z
N MET A 1 -2.50 1.24 -24.93
CA MET A 1 -2.00 1.32 -23.54
C MET A 1 -2.10 2.76 -23.14
N SER A 2 -2.53 3.09 -21.93
CA SER A 2 -2.64 4.49 -21.45
C SER A 2 -1.25 4.93 -20.99
N GLU A 3 -0.79 6.08 -21.45
CA GLU A 3 0.49 6.67 -21.03
C GLU A 3 0.59 6.74 -19.49
N LEU A 4 1.76 6.38 -18.93
CA LEU A 4 2.02 6.44 -17.50
C LEU A 4 1.85 7.87 -16.96
N LYS A 5 1.11 8.02 -15.88
CA LYS A 5 0.91 9.29 -15.19
C LYS A 5 2.21 9.77 -14.54
N GLY A 6 2.34 11.07 -14.32
CA GLY A 6 3.55 11.66 -13.75
C GLY A 6 3.97 11.04 -12.41
N PHE A 7 3.02 10.78 -11.50
CA PHE A 7 3.32 10.17 -10.20
C PHE A 7 3.78 8.70 -10.33
N GLN A 8 3.33 7.97 -11.37
CA GLN A 8 3.77 6.60 -11.65
C GLN A 8 5.21 6.58 -12.15
N LYS A 9 5.55 7.47 -13.10
CA LYS A 9 6.93 7.62 -13.58
C LYS A 9 7.87 8.00 -12.43
N THR A 10 7.50 8.99 -11.62
CA THR A 10 8.26 9.39 -10.43
C THR A 10 8.46 8.24 -9.44
N PHE A 11 7.42 7.43 -9.20
CA PHE A 11 7.52 6.29 -8.30
C PHE A 11 8.49 5.23 -8.82
N ILE A 12 8.45 4.91 -10.12
CA ILE A 12 9.37 3.94 -10.74
C ILE A 12 10.81 4.46 -10.67
N GLU A 13 11.07 5.72 -11.06
CA GLU A 13 12.38 6.35 -11.00
C GLU A 13 12.96 6.31 -9.58
N LEU A 14 12.14 6.68 -8.59
CA LEU A 14 12.52 6.64 -7.18
C LEU A 14 12.86 5.22 -6.72
N ALA A 15 12.05 4.23 -7.12
CA ALA A 15 12.29 2.83 -6.78
C ALA A 15 13.58 2.28 -7.41
N LEU A 16 13.90 2.68 -8.64
CA LEU A 16 15.15 2.31 -9.30
C LEU A 16 16.37 2.98 -8.68
N GLN A 17 16.32 4.31 -8.47
CA GLN A 17 17.41 5.10 -7.87
C GLN A 17 17.78 4.63 -6.46
N SER A 18 16.79 4.26 -5.66
CA SER A 18 16.99 3.75 -4.30
C SER A 18 17.33 2.26 -4.23
N HIS A 19 17.44 1.59 -5.37
CA HIS A 19 17.53 0.11 -5.44
C HIS A 19 16.39 -0.63 -4.73
N ALA A 20 15.25 0.03 -4.56
CA ALA A 20 14.04 -0.62 -4.05
C ALA A 20 13.44 -1.57 -5.09
N LEU A 21 13.57 -1.23 -6.37
CA LEU A 21 13.24 -2.09 -7.51
C LEU A 21 14.54 -2.52 -8.19
N GLU A 22 14.75 -3.81 -8.28
CA GLU A 22 15.92 -4.42 -8.94
C GLU A 22 15.44 -5.51 -9.90
N PHE A 23 15.99 -5.54 -11.12
CA PHE A 23 15.74 -6.60 -12.09
C PHE A 23 16.82 -7.67 -12.00
N GLY A 24 16.44 -8.94 -12.13
CA GLY A 24 17.35 -10.07 -12.04
C GLY A 24 16.62 -11.38 -11.74
N LYS A 25 17.34 -12.40 -11.32
CA LYS A 25 16.76 -13.67 -10.90
C LYS A 25 16.66 -13.71 -9.37
N PHE A 26 15.46 -13.63 -8.85
CA PHE A 26 15.19 -13.65 -7.41
C PHE A 26 14.29 -14.82 -7.03
N LYS A 27 14.55 -15.42 -5.88
CA LYS A 27 13.66 -16.38 -5.25
C LYS A 27 12.88 -15.70 -4.14
N LEU A 28 11.57 -15.62 -4.27
CA LEU A 28 10.69 -14.98 -3.28
C LEU A 28 10.51 -15.88 -2.05
N LYS A 29 10.04 -15.30 -0.94
CA LYS A 29 9.70 -16.05 0.29
C LYS A 29 8.66 -17.14 0.05
N SER A 30 7.80 -16.96 -0.96
CA SER A 30 6.83 -17.96 -1.41
C SER A 30 7.45 -19.15 -2.14
N GLY A 31 8.78 -19.14 -2.39
CA GLY A 31 9.50 -20.13 -3.18
C GLY A 31 9.40 -19.91 -4.71
N ARG A 32 8.64 -18.93 -5.17
CA ARG A 32 8.50 -18.60 -6.60
C ARG A 32 9.74 -17.87 -7.11
N ASP A 33 10.12 -18.13 -8.36
CA ASP A 33 11.12 -17.35 -9.09
C ASP A 33 10.48 -16.06 -9.60
N SER A 34 11.23 -14.95 -9.52
CA SER A 34 10.79 -13.64 -9.96
C SER A 34 11.88 -12.95 -10.77
N PRO A 35 11.54 -12.27 -11.89
CA PRO A 35 12.50 -11.50 -12.68
C PRO A 35 12.82 -10.14 -12.03
N TYR A 36 12.22 -9.80 -10.92
CA TYR A 36 12.48 -8.57 -10.18
C TYR A 36 12.25 -8.75 -8.68
N PHE A 37 12.86 -7.86 -7.91
CA PHE A 37 12.66 -7.74 -6.46
C PHE A 37 12.25 -6.31 -6.12
N PHE A 38 11.32 -6.16 -5.17
CA PHE A 38 10.86 -4.86 -4.69
C PHE A 38 10.88 -4.81 -3.17
N ASN A 39 11.47 -3.74 -2.63
CA ASN A 39 11.51 -3.46 -1.19
C ASN A 39 11.38 -1.95 -0.93
N ALA A 40 10.18 -1.50 -0.64
CA ALA A 40 9.88 -0.08 -0.39
C ALA A 40 10.71 0.53 0.75
N ALA A 41 11.19 -0.28 1.71
CA ALA A 41 12.02 0.24 2.80
C ALA A 41 13.32 0.91 2.31
N LYS A 42 13.83 0.55 1.15
CA LYS A 42 14.99 1.20 0.54
C LYS A 42 14.71 2.63 0.05
N MET A 43 13.45 2.99 -0.13
CA MET A 43 13.01 4.35 -0.49
C MET A 43 12.91 5.30 0.71
N LEU A 44 13.20 4.81 1.93
CA LEU A 44 13.15 5.59 3.18
C LEU A 44 14.44 6.38 3.39
N ASN A 45 14.78 7.24 2.46
CA ASN A 45 16.03 8.01 2.50
C ASN A 45 15.75 9.50 2.27
N GLY A 46 15.93 10.30 3.29
CA GLY A 46 15.98 11.76 3.23
C GLY A 46 14.90 12.41 2.34
N CYS A 47 15.31 13.05 1.26
CA CYS A 47 14.40 13.72 0.33
C CYS A 47 13.47 12.77 -0.45
N ASP A 48 13.76 11.48 -0.49
CA ASP A 48 12.92 10.50 -1.19
C ASP A 48 11.61 10.25 -0.46
N LEU A 49 11.58 10.38 0.87
CA LEU A 49 10.36 10.26 1.68
C LEU A 49 9.27 11.22 1.22
N PHE A 50 9.63 12.47 0.92
CA PHE A 50 8.67 13.46 0.46
C PHE A 50 8.11 13.10 -0.92
N LYS A 51 8.97 12.68 -1.85
CA LYS A 51 8.55 12.24 -3.18
C LYS A 51 7.65 11.00 -3.10
N LEU A 52 8.04 10.01 -2.29
CA LEU A 52 7.28 8.79 -2.06
C LEU A 52 5.88 9.10 -1.52
N ALA A 53 5.80 9.95 -0.49
CA ALA A 53 4.52 10.37 0.09
C ALA A 53 3.61 11.04 -0.96
N ASN A 54 4.17 11.92 -1.80
CA ASN A 54 3.40 12.58 -2.84
C ASN A 54 2.92 11.62 -3.93
N CYS A 55 3.71 10.61 -4.32
CA CYS A 55 3.25 9.57 -5.26
C CYS A 55 2.00 8.85 -4.73
N TYR A 56 1.98 8.50 -3.43
CA TYR A 56 0.79 7.91 -2.81
C TYR A 56 -0.39 8.88 -2.78
N VAL A 57 -0.17 10.13 -2.36
CA VAL A 57 -1.25 11.14 -2.29
C VAL A 57 -1.85 11.39 -3.67
N ASP A 58 -1.02 11.53 -4.70
CA ASP A 58 -1.48 11.77 -6.07
C ASP A 58 -2.26 10.57 -6.61
N ALA A 59 -1.81 9.34 -6.32
CA ALA A 59 -2.54 8.12 -6.67
C ALA A 59 -3.90 8.05 -5.95
N ILE A 60 -3.96 8.40 -4.66
CA ILE A 60 -5.22 8.43 -3.89
C ILE A 60 -6.18 9.46 -4.45
N GLN A 61 -5.70 10.66 -4.78
CA GLN A 61 -6.52 11.72 -5.37
C GLN A 61 -7.04 11.34 -6.76
N ASP A 62 -6.24 10.62 -7.54
CA ASP A 62 -6.63 10.13 -8.87
C ASP A 62 -7.76 9.10 -8.81
N LEU A 63 -7.87 8.33 -7.74
CA LEU A 63 -8.98 7.39 -7.54
C LEU A 63 -10.33 8.08 -7.35
N SER A 64 -10.34 9.36 -6.95
CA SER A 64 -11.55 10.13 -6.67
C SER A 64 -12.52 9.44 -5.71
N LEU A 65 -11.98 8.70 -4.73
CA LEU A 65 -12.74 7.98 -3.72
C LEU A 65 -12.71 8.74 -2.38
N GLU A 66 -13.86 8.73 -1.70
CA GLU A 66 -13.98 9.33 -0.38
C GLU A 66 -13.63 8.30 0.71
N PHE A 67 -12.91 8.76 1.73
CA PHE A 67 -12.56 8.01 2.92
C PHE A 67 -12.44 8.96 4.11
N ASP A 68 -12.55 8.41 5.32
CA ASP A 68 -12.59 9.18 6.57
C ASP A 68 -11.28 9.09 7.35
N CYS A 69 -10.54 7.99 7.22
CA CYS A 69 -9.26 7.80 7.91
C CYS A 69 -8.30 6.90 7.13
N LEU A 70 -7.03 6.97 7.53
CA LEU A 70 -5.93 6.16 7.00
C LEU A 70 -5.60 5.02 7.97
N TYR A 71 -5.25 3.88 7.40
CA TYR A 71 -4.75 2.73 8.16
C TYR A 71 -3.49 2.17 7.52
N GLY A 72 -2.43 2.05 8.32
CA GLY A 72 -1.15 1.48 7.88
C GLY A 72 -0.86 0.17 8.60
N PRO A 73 -1.00 -1.01 7.97
CA PRO A 73 -0.72 -2.28 8.63
C PRO A 73 0.76 -2.45 8.98
N ALA A 74 1.03 -3.06 10.14
CA ALA A 74 2.39 -3.34 10.57
C ALA A 74 3.07 -4.36 9.65
N TYR A 75 4.33 -4.12 9.22
CA TYR A 75 5.16 -3.01 9.70
C TYR A 75 5.32 -1.88 8.68
N LYS A 76 5.28 -2.18 7.37
CA LYS A 76 5.60 -1.21 6.31
C LYS A 76 4.51 -0.16 6.12
N GLY A 77 3.26 -0.54 6.30
CA GLY A 77 2.15 0.40 6.29
C GLY A 77 2.26 1.49 7.36
N ILE A 78 2.95 1.24 8.48
CA ILE A 78 3.14 2.23 9.55
C ILE A 78 3.87 3.46 9.02
N PHE A 79 5.04 3.29 8.43
CA PHE A 79 5.80 4.42 7.92
C PHE A 79 5.16 5.02 6.67
N LEU A 80 4.60 4.20 5.77
CA LEU A 80 3.91 4.70 4.58
C LEU A 80 2.69 5.53 4.97
N GLY A 81 1.83 5.01 5.85
CA GLY A 81 0.68 5.75 6.36
C GLY A 81 1.08 7.07 7.03
N SER A 82 2.18 7.07 7.79
CA SER A 82 2.67 8.27 8.49
C SER A 82 3.12 9.37 7.52
N ILE A 83 3.93 9.03 6.50
CA ILE A 83 4.37 10.03 5.52
C ILE A 83 3.22 10.51 4.64
N VAL A 84 2.28 9.63 4.29
CA VAL A 84 1.09 9.98 3.49
C VAL A 84 0.16 10.89 4.28
N ALA A 85 -0.13 10.59 5.57
CA ALA A 85 -0.93 11.45 6.44
C ALA A 85 -0.30 12.84 6.58
N THR A 86 1.02 12.91 6.73
CA THR A 86 1.76 14.17 6.78
C THR A 86 1.64 14.95 5.49
N ALA A 87 1.78 14.30 4.33
CA ALA A 87 1.65 14.95 3.03
C ALA A 87 0.23 15.46 2.77
N PHE A 88 -0.80 14.72 3.17
CA PHE A 88 -2.19 15.21 3.13
C PHE A 88 -2.41 16.41 4.04
N SER A 89 -1.86 16.40 5.25
CA SER A 89 -1.95 17.54 6.17
C SER A 89 -1.31 18.80 5.57
N GLN A 90 -0.16 18.67 4.91
CA GLN A 90 0.49 19.79 4.19
C GLN A 90 -0.37 20.32 3.03
N ARG A 91 -1.21 19.49 2.41
CA ARG A 91 -2.17 19.89 1.37
C ARG A 91 -3.50 20.42 1.94
N GLY A 92 -3.60 20.64 3.25
CA GLY A 92 -4.80 21.15 3.92
C GLY A 92 -5.93 20.12 4.05
N LYS A 93 -5.63 18.82 3.89
CA LYS A 93 -6.58 17.72 4.04
C LYS A 93 -6.08 16.73 5.12
N PRO A 94 -6.14 17.08 6.41
CA PRO A 94 -5.67 16.20 7.47
C PRO A 94 -6.62 15.01 7.64
N TYR A 95 -6.07 13.80 7.66
CA TYR A 95 -6.80 12.58 7.96
C TYR A 95 -6.27 11.95 9.25
N PRO A 96 -7.15 11.39 10.11
CA PRO A 96 -6.74 10.54 11.21
C PRO A 96 -5.97 9.32 10.69
N LEU A 97 -4.95 8.89 11.44
CA LEU A 97 -4.14 7.72 11.11
C LEU A 97 -4.16 6.73 12.25
N SER A 98 -4.28 5.46 11.89
CA SER A 98 -4.12 4.33 12.79
C SER A 98 -3.26 3.24 12.17
N PHE A 99 -2.71 2.39 13.02
CA PHE A 99 -2.01 1.16 12.63
C PHE A 99 -2.12 0.10 13.72
N ASN A 100 -1.91 -1.16 13.35
CA ASN A 100 -1.95 -2.25 14.31
C ASN A 100 -0.57 -2.56 14.88
N ARG A 101 -0.59 -3.19 16.06
CA ARG A 101 0.55 -3.95 16.60
C ARG A 101 0.46 -5.39 16.09
N LYS A 102 1.60 -6.04 15.87
CA LYS A 102 1.62 -7.50 15.63
C LYS A 102 1.51 -8.30 16.93
N GLU A 103 1.93 -7.72 18.03
CA GLU A 103 1.88 -8.34 19.36
C GLU A 103 0.81 -7.64 20.21
N ILE A 104 -0.11 -8.42 20.74
CA ILE A 104 -1.14 -7.92 21.67
C ILE A 104 -0.43 -7.64 23.00
N LYS A 105 -0.57 -6.41 23.53
CA LYS A 105 -0.13 -6.10 24.89
C LYS A 105 -1.28 -6.31 25.87
N ASP A 106 -1.05 -7.13 26.88
CA ASP A 106 -2.01 -7.39 27.97
C ASP A 106 -2.09 -6.27 29.01
N HIS A 107 -1.22 -5.23 28.90
CA HIS A 107 -1.09 -4.16 29.89
C HIS A 107 -1.00 -2.77 29.25
N GLY A 108 -1.60 -1.76 29.90
CA GLY A 108 -1.60 -0.35 29.48
C GLY A 108 -2.86 0.01 28.68
N GLU A 109 -2.72 0.88 27.65
CA GLU A 109 -3.79 1.18 26.71
C GLU A 109 -4.08 -0.09 25.91
N GLY A 110 -4.96 -0.96 26.44
CA GLY A 110 -5.30 -2.25 25.87
C GLY A 110 -5.77 -2.11 24.43
N GLY A 111 -5.41 -3.10 23.59
CA GLY A 111 -5.87 -3.17 22.21
C GLY A 111 -4.74 -3.34 21.20
N ASN A 112 -5.15 -3.66 19.99
CA ASN A 112 -4.23 -3.95 18.87
C ASN A 112 -3.99 -2.72 17.97
N ILE A 113 -4.62 -1.58 18.26
CA ILE A 113 -4.56 -0.34 17.46
C ILE A 113 -3.76 0.73 18.19
N ILE A 114 -2.98 1.48 17.42
CA ILE A 114 -2.24 2.67 17.83
C ILE A 114 -2.68 3.83 16.94
N GLY A 115 -2.80 5.03 17.52
CA GLY A 115 -3.26 6.23 16.83
C GLY A 115 -4.75 6.49 17.01
N ALA A 116 -5.39 7.10 16.03
CA ALA A 116 -6.82 7.37 16.06
C ALA A 116 -7.63 6.06 15.97
N ALA A 117 -8.78 5.98 16.63
CA ALA A 117 -9.68 4.85 16.43
C ALA A 117 -10.18 4.84 14.97
N PRO A 118 -10.01 3.72 14.23
CA PRO A 118 -10.54 3.64 12.86
C PRO A 118 -12.05 3.79 12.89
N ALA A 119 -12.60 4.64 12.03
CA ALA A 119 -14.04 4.87 11.92
C ALA A 119 -14.43 5.26 10.49
N GLY A 120 -15.67 4.97 10.11
CA GLY A 120 -16.16 5.25 8.76
C GLY A 120 -15.45 4.45 7.67
N ASN A 121 -15.29 5.08 6.52
CA ASN A 121 -14.59 4.50 5.36
C ASN A 121 -13.07 4.60 5.56
N VAL A 122 -12.37 3.47 5.51
CA VAL A 122 -10.93 3.40 5.76
C VAL A 122 -10.17 3.17 4.45
N LEU A 123 -9.13 3.98 4.22
CA LEU A 123 -8.13 3.73 3.20
C LEU A 123 -6.92 3.04 3.84
N ILE A 124 -6.64 1.82 3.40
CA ILE A 124 -5.50 1.02 3.84
C ILE A 124 -4.32 1.30 2.92
N ILE A 125 -3.14 1.56 3.49
CA ILE A 125 -1.91 1.85 2.75
C ILE A 125 -0.86 0.81 3.09
N ASP A 126 -0.35 0.12 2.07
CA ASP A 126 0.79 -0.80 2.23
C ASP A 126 1.78 -0.66 1.06
N ASP A 127 2.88 -1.41 1.07
CA ASP A 127 3.94 -1.30 0.06
C ASP A 127 3.68 -2.17 -1.18
N VAL A 128 3.22 -3.41 -1.00
CA VAL A 128 3.13 -4.37 -2.10
C VAL A 128 1.94 -5.31 -1.93
N LEU A 129 1.26 -5.59 -3.04
CA LEU A 129 0.29 -6.67 -3.13
C LEU A 129 0.93 -7.87 -3.85
N SER A 130 1.03 -9.00 -3.13
CA SER A 130 1.40 -10.29 -3.72
C SER A 130 0.24 -11.29 -3.58
N ALA A 131 0.25 -12.19 -2.61
CA ALA A 131 -0.86 -13.14 -2.41
C ALA A 131 -2.07 -12.57 -1.62
N GLY A 132 -1.96 -11.34 -1.08
CA GLY A 132 -3.06 -10.66 -0.39
C GLY A 132 -3.27 -11.03 1.08
N THR A 133 -2.36 -11.79 1.71
CA THR A 133 -2.50 -12.21 3.12
C THR A 133 -2.59 -11.02 4.07
N ALA A 134 -1.65 -10.08 3.98
CA ALA A 134 -1.63 -8.88 4.84
C ALA A 134 -2.88 -7.99 4.62
N ALA A 135 -3.36 -7.90 3.38
CA ALA A 135 -4.59 -7.19 3.07
C ALA A 135 -5.81 -7.83 3.77
N ARG A 136 -5.96 -9.16 3.67
CA ARG A 136 -7.05 -9.91 4.33
C ARG A 136 -7.00 -9.76 5.86
N GLU A 137 -5.81 -9.80 6.45
CA GLU A 137 -5.63 -9.56 7.89
C GLU A 137 -6.07 -8.15 8.29
N SER A 138 -5.65 -7.13 7.53
CA SER A 138 -6.00 -5.72 7.78
C SER A 138 -7.50 -5.46 7.68
N ILE A 139 -8.15 -6.03 6.66
CA ILE A 139 -9.60 -5.93 6.47
C ILE A 139 -10.33 -6.51 7.68
N LYS A 140 -9.98 -7.73 8.10
CA LYS A 140 -10.61 -8.38 9.28
C LYS A 140 -10.40 -7.59 10.57
N ILE A 141 -9.21 -6.99 10.77
CA ILE A 141 -8.97 -6.13 11.94
C ILE A 141 -9.93 -4.95 11.94
N LEU A 142 -10.09 -4.27 10.81
CA LEU A 142 -10.96 -3.09 10.68
C LEU A 142 -12.44 -3.46 10.83
N GLU A 143 -12.90 -4.55 10.21
CA GLU A 143 -14.27 -5.05 10.36
C GLU A 143 -14.60 -5.37 11.82
N ASN A 144 -13.68 -6.00 12.57
CA ASN A 144 -13.85 -6.28 14.00
C ASN A 144 -13.94 -5.00 14.86
N LEU A 145 -13.50 -3.88 14.34
CA LEU A 145 -13.60 -2.55 14.96
C LEU A 145 -14.81 -1.75 14.46
N ASN A 146 -15.69 -2.36 13.67
CA ASN A 146 -16.84 -1.72 13.02
C ASN A 146 -16.44 -0.56 12.08
N ALA A 147 -15.21 -0.55 11.56
CA ALA A 147 -14.78 0.33 10.51
C ALA A 147 -15.02 -0.33 9.13
N ILE A 148 -15.16 0.46 8.08
CA ILE A 148 -15.49 -0.01 6.73
C ILE A 148 -14.23 0.06 5.86
N PRO A 149 -13.51 -1.05 5.61
CA PRO A 149 -12.42 -1.05 4.64
C PRO A 149 -12.96 -0.69 3.25
N LYS A 150 -12.59 0.47 2.74
CA LYS A 150 -13.11 0.97 1.46
C LYS A 150 -12.13 0.83 0.32
N VAL A 151 -10.86 1.13 0.61
CA VAL A 151 -9.77 1.13 -0.37
C VAL A 151 -8.56 0.44 0.22
N PHE A 152 -7.91 -0.39 -0.57
CA PHE A 152 -6.56 -0.92 -0.30
C PHE A 152 -5.62 -0.42 -1.38
N LEU A 153 -4.70 0.48 -1.03
CA LEU A 153 -3.72 1.04 -1.94
C LEU A 153 -2.32 0.57 -1.60
N VAL A 154 -1.61 0.10 -2.62
CA VAL A 154 -0.21 -0.31 -2.53
C VAL A 154 0.69 0.47 -3.49
N GLY A 155 2.00 0.50 -3.22
CA GLY A 155 2.97 1.02 -4.16
C GLY A 155 3.04 0.17 -5.44
N LEU A 156 3.12 -1.15 -5.26
CA LEU A 156 3.24 -2.10 -6.37
C LEU A 156 2.24 -3.26 -6.24
N ASP A 157 1.39 -3.44 -7.24
CA ASP A 157 0.65 -4.69 -7.46
C ASP A 157 1.48 -5.62 -8.36
N ARG A 158 1.88 -6.77 -7.80
CA ARG A 158 2.67 -7.77 -8.53
C ARG A 158 1.85 -8.58 -9.53
N GLN A 159 0.52 -8.40 -9.55
CA GLN A 159 -0.43 -9.15 -10.38
C GLN A 159 -0.30 -10.68 -10.21
N GLU A 160 0.09 -11.10 -9.00
CA GLU A 160 0.21 -12.51 -8.66
C GLU A 160 -1.15 -13.13 -8.30
N LYS A 161 -1.27 -14.46 -8.43
CA LYS A 161 -2.43 -15.20 -7.93
C LYS A 161 -2.58 -15.02 -6.43
N GLY A 162 -3.83 -14.93 -5.99
CA GLY A 162 -4.18 -14.94 -4.58
C GLY A 162 -4.12 -16.35 -3.96
N SER A 163 -5.12 -16.70 -3.19
CA SER A 163 -5.26 -18.02 -2.60
C SER A 163 -5.85 -19.07 -3.54
N GLY A 164 -6.56 -18.63 -4.59
CA GLY A 164 -7.20 -19.44 -5.60
C GLY A 164 -6.62 -19.24 -7.00
N GLU A 165 -7.48 -19.23 -8.01
CA GLU A 165 -7.10 -19.10 -9.41
C GLU A 165 -7.04 -17.64 -9.91
N LEU A 166 -7.72 -16.73 -9.22
CA LEU A 166 -7.75 -15.31 -9.59
C LEU A 166 -6.53 -14.57 -9.06
N SER A 167 -6.29 -13.34 -9.57
CA SER A 167 -5.28 -12.46 -8.98
C SER A 167 -5.67 -12.06 -7.56
N ALA A 168 -4.69 -11.79 -6.70
CA ALA A 168 -4.94 -11.33 -5.33
C ALA A 168 -5.84 -10.11 -5.29
N LYS A 169 -5.65 -9.17 -6.22
CA LYS A 169 -6.52 -8.00 -6.39
C LYS A 169 -7.96 -8.43 -6.62
N THR A 170 -8.22 -9.24 -7.64
CA THR A 170 -9.58 -9.67 -8.01
C THR A 170 -10.27 -10.45 -6.88
N GLU A 171 -9.51 -11.30 -6.17
CA GLU A 171 -10.05 -12.02 -5.01
C GLU A 171 -10.47 -11.05 -3.88
N LEU A 172 -9.61 -10.09 -3.53
CA LEU A 172 -9.91 -9.12 -2.48
C LEU A 172 -11.14 -8.26 -2.82
N GLU A 173 -11.22 -7.78 -4.07
CA GLU A 173 -12.36 -7.01 -4.55
C GLU A 173 -13.67 -7.81 -4.50
N LYS A 174 -13.61 -9.09 -4.90
CA LYS A 174 -14.78 -9.98 -4.91
C LYS A 174 -15.20 -10.41 -3.51
N ASP A 175 -14.24 -10.77 -2.65
CA ASP A 175 -14.51 -11.34 -1.33
C ASP A 175 -14.97 -10.29 -0.32
N PHE A 176 -14.47 -9.05 -0.43
CA PHE A 176 -14.69 -7.99 0.57
C PHE A 176 -15.42 -6.75 0.02
N GLY A 177 -15.64 -6.65 -1.29
CA GLY A 177 -16.30 -5.49 -1.89
C GLY A 177 -15.50 -4.18 -1.76
N ILE A 178 -14.20 -4.27 -1.58
CA ILE A 178 -13.28 -3.12 -1.48
C ILE A 178 -12.74 -2.75 -2.85
N ASN A 179 -12.26 -1.51 -3.00
CA ASN A 179 -11.44 -1.12 -4.15
C ASN A 179 -9.98 -1.45 -3.87
N VAL A 180 -9.33 -2.20 -4.74
CA VAL A 180 -7.89 -2.49 -4.65
C VAL A 180 -7.16 -1.75 -5.77
N SER A 181 -6.21 -0.90 -5.39
CA SER A 181 -5.45 -0.09 -6.33
C SER A 181 -3.96 -0.10 -6.02
N SER A 182 -3.16 0.33 -6.99
CA SER A 182 -1.71 0.46 -6.85
C SER A 182 -1.21 1.71 -7.56
N ILE A 183 -0.07 2.25 -7.12
CA ILE A 183 0.61 3.31 -7.85
C ILE A 183 1.08 2.75 -9.18
N ILE A 184 1.76 1.59 -9.15
CA ILE A 184 2.21 0.85 -10.33
C ILE A 184 1.85 -0.63 -10.20
N ASN A 185 1.81 -1.31 -11.33
CA ASN A 185 1.67 -2.75 -11.44
C ASN A 185 2.74 -3.31 -12.40
N LEU A 186 2.73 -4.61 -12.65
CA LEU A 186 3.68 -5.25 -13.56
C LEU A 186 3.58 -4.70 -14.99
N ASP A 187 2.36 -4.42 -15.48
CA ASP A 187 2.15 -3.84 -16.81
C ASP A 187 2.79 -2.46 -16.94
N ALA A 188 2.67 -1.62 -15.89
CA ALA A 188 3.30 -0.30 -15.84
C ALA A 188 4.85 -0.39 -15.87
N LEU A 189 5.42 -1.41 -15.22
CA LEU A 189 6.87 -1.66 -15.29
C LEU A 189 7.33 -2.08 -16.69
N ILE A 190 6.55 -2.92 -17.37
CA ILE A 190 6.84 -3.32 -18.75
C ILE A 190 6.75 -2.11 -19.69
N GLU A 191 5.72 -1.29 -19.53
CA GLU A 191 5.56 -0.06 -20.32
C GLU A 191 6.75 0.89 -20.13
N TYR A 192 7.13 1.16 -18.88
CA TYR A 192 8.28 2.00 -18.55
C TYR A 192 9.61 1.49 -19.14
N SER A 193 9.77 0.17 -19.25
CA SER A 193 11.00 -0.43 -19.82
C SER A 193 11.09 -0.32 -21.34
N ASN A 194 9.99 0.04 -22.01
CA ASN A 194 9.93 0.18 -23.46
C ASN A 194 10.04 1.65 -23.95
N ASP A 195 9.96 2.63 -23.01
CA ASP A 195 10.17 4.06 -23.24
C ASP A 195 11.68 4.41 -23.13
#